data_ec46adf38017c93a0c79219fb9c5e1de
#
_entry.id   ec46adf38017c93a0c79219fb9c5e1de
#
_cell.length_a   1.000
_cell.length_b   1.000
_cell.length_c   1.000
_cell.angle_alpha   90.00
_cell.angle_beta   90.00
_cell.angle_gamma   90.00
#
_symmetry.space_group_name_H-M   'P 1'
#
loop_
_entity.id
_entity.type
_entity.pdbx_description
1 polymer ?
#
loop_
_entity_poly.entity_id
_entity_poly.type
_entity_poly.pdbx_seq_one_letter_code
_entity_poly.pdbx_strand_id
1 'polypeptide(L)'
;SCNDSRVGRKPVWLRINPEGGYFLGVEFNRNAIHCVALDFTGKLIYDAERNIETSEKTADQVLELVKKMIYDGIAFLGEKSKKVIGIGIGIPGYSDANRGIAISYSHLKDWKNIPVKDILEKEFHVTCYMDNNVNVMIFAYKWLVYGGKCEDMLFVSIRTGARVIPIINNQPVRGTCGYSGELGHVKVSGGSRICSCGRYGCLNSEISDVAIVNKIIDGIKVGRFREIAEAVQGDMDKVTMMSFINSVREGHADSLKLLDQVKGFIADTLSMLVNIFAPRKIVLFGELAELGDILLDGVRERVSENIIKENSNGLKIMASEFGRNLGAMGAAAMVMQNAFEFLEEKI
;
A
#
# COMPACT_ATOMS: atom_id res chain seq x y z
N SER A 1 -18.26 4.18 -58.25
CA SER A 1 -17.59 2.91 -58.00
C SER A 1 -16.07 3.07 -58.12
N CYS A 2 -15.41 3.36 -57.05
CA CYS A 2 -13.97 3.21 -56.95
C CYS A 2 -13.70 2.01 -56.00
N ASN A 3 -13.36 0.88 -56.62
CA ASN A 3 -12.76 -0.26 -55.94
C ASN A 3 -11.30 0.07 -55.64
N ASP A 4 -11.02 0.56 -54.47
CA ASP A 4 -9.64 0.73 -53.97
C ASP A 4 -9.22 -0.59 -53.27
N SER A 5 -8.82 -1.57 -54.11
CA SER A 5 -8.19 -2.81 -53.65
C SER A 5 -6.74 -2.50 -53.28
N ARG A 6 -6.51 -2.01 -52.08
CA ARG A 6 -5.16 -1.94 -51.50
C ARG A 6 -4.64 -3.36 -51.32
N VAL A 7 -3.79 -3.80 -52.28
CA VAL A 7 -2.99 -5.02 -52.17
C VAL A 7 -1.89 -4.76 -51.16
N GLY A 8 -2.21 -4.97 -49.87
CA GLY A 8 -1.27 -4.92 -48.77
C GLY A 8 -1.27 -6.26 -48.03
N ARG A 9 -0.13 -6.62 -47.46
CA ARG A 9 -0.03 -7.80 -46.58
C ARG A 9 -1.08 -7.65 -45.45
N LYS A 10 -1.91 -8.68 -45.23
CA LYS A 10 -2.91 -8.67 -44.14
C LYS A 10 -2.24 -8.34 -42.83
N PRO A 11 -2.80 -7.43 -42.00
CA PRO A 11 -2.23 -7.12 -40.70
C PRO A 11 -2.16 -8.40 -39.87
N VAL A 12 -1.01 -8.63 -39.24
CA VAL A 12 -0.81 -9.71 -38.27
C VAL A 12 -0.98 -9.13 -36.87
N TRP A 13 -1.97 -9.59 -36.16
CA TRP A 13 -2.19 -9.20 -34.78
C TRP A 13 -1.19 -9.95 -33.88
N LEU A 14 -0.41 -9.20 -33.10
CA LEU A 14 0.44 -9.75 -32.04
C LEU A 14 -0.35 -9.72 -30.74
N ARG A 15 -0.21 -10.78 -29.96
CA ARG A 15 -0.82 -10.89 -28.63
C ARG A 15 0.24 -11.32 -27.62
N ILE A 16 0.24 -10.70 -26.46
CA ILE A 16 1.09 -11.12 -25.34
C ILE A 16 0.65 -12.51 -24.91
N ASN A 17 1.62 -13.44 -24.81
CA ASN A 17 1.37 -14.79 -24.29
C ASN A 17 1.33 -14.75 -22.75
N PRO A 18 0.18 -15.00 -22.10
CA PRO A 18 0.10 -15.02 -20.63
C PRO A 18 1.09 -16.00 -19.98
N GLU A 19 1.39 -17.10 -20.66
CA GLU A 19 2.34 -18.12 -20.19
C GLU A 19 3.80 -17.84 -20.58
N GLY A 20 4.11 -16.62 -21.04
CA GLY A 20 5.47 -16.18 -21.38
C GLY A 20 6.39 -16.07 -20.19
N GLY A 21 5.85 -15.85 -19.00
CA GLY A 21 6.58 -15.75 -17.75
C GLY A 21 5.66 -15.45 -16.57
N TYR A 22 6.20 -15.51 -15.37
CA TYR A 22 5.49 -15.26 -14.13
C TYR A 22 6.28 -14.34 -13.22
N PHE A 23 5.58 -13.46 -12.52
CA PHE A 23 6.14 -12.50 -11.58
C PHE A 23 5.61 -12.83 -10.19
N LEU A 24 6.48 -13.16 -9.25
CA LEU A 24 6.12 -13.36 -7.86
C LEU A 24 6.28 -12.03 -7.10
N GLY A 25 5.32 -11.73 -6.24
CA GLY A 25 5.37 -10.58 -5.38
C GLY A 25 5.02 -10.95 -3.95
N VAL A 26 5.80 -10.45 -3.01
CA VAL A 26 5.57 -10.62 -1.58
C VAL A 26 5.56 -9.26 -0.91
N GLU A 27 4.66 -9.07 0.02
CA GLU A 27 4.68 -7.91 0.94
C GLU A 27 4.45 -8.42 2.34
N PHE A 28 5.21 -7.93 3.29
CA PHE A 28 4.82 -8.09 4.67
C PHE A 28 4.66 -6.74 5.39
N ASN A 29 3.81 -6.75 6.37
CA ASN A 29 3.57 -5.63 7.26
C ASN A 29 3.55 -6.15 8.71
N ARG A 30 3.05 -5.35 9.65
CA ARG A 30 2.98 -5.74 11.05
C ARG A 30 2.16 -7.01 11.27
N ASN A 31 1.04 -7.15 10.54
CA ASN A 31 -0.01 -8.10 10.87
C ASN A 31 -0.15 -9.25 9.86
N ALA A 32 0.45 -9.13 8.66
CA ALA A 32 0.28 -10.11 7.59
C ALA A 32 1.48 -10.19 6.65
N ILE A 33 1.61 -11.35 5.99
CA ILE A 33 2.40 -11.56 4.79
C ILE A 33 1.43 -11.91 3.67
N HIS A 34 1.55 -11.20 2.54
CA HIS A 34 0.83 -11.49 1.31
C HIS A 34 1.80 -11.98 0.25
N CYS A 35 1.42 -13.01 -0.50
CA CYS A 35 2.18 -13.51 -1.63
C CYS A 35 1.25 -13.70 -2.83
N VAL A 36 1.65 -13.15 -3.97
CA VAL A 36 0.90 -13.26 -5.22
C VAL A 36 1.78 -13.75 -6.36
N ALA A 37 1.15 -14.33 -7.39
CA ALA A 37 1.78 -14.52 -8.68
C ALA A 37 0.93 -13.83 -9.76
N LEU A 38 1.60 -13.08 -10.64
CA LEU A 38 1.02 -12.50 -11.84
C LEU A 38 1.53 -13.27 -13.06
N ASP A 39 0.68 -13.47 -14.06
CA ASP A 39 1.12 -13.95 -15.37
C ASP A 39 1.80 -12.83 -16.17
N PHE A 40 2.30 -13.14 -17.35
CA PHE A 40 3.03 -12.19 -18.19
C PHE A 40 2.17 -11.01 -18.68
N THR A 41 0.85 -11.08 -18.55
CA THR A 41 -0.09 -9.97 -18.84
C THR A 41 -0.40 -9.11 -17.62
N GLY A 42 0.11 -9.46 -16.43
CA GLY A 42 -0.19 -8.81 -15.17
C GLY A 42 -1.47 -9.31 -14.50
N LYS A 43 -2.07 -10.41 -15.00
CA LYS A 43 -3.26 -10.99 -14.38
C LYS A 43 -2.88 -11.78 -13.13
N LEU A 44 -3.61 -11.54 -12.05
CA LEU A 44 -3.47 -12.28 -10.79
C LEU A 44 -3.89 -13.75 -11.00
N ILE A 45 -2.98 -14.69 -10.70
CA ILE A 45 -3.21 -16.14 -10.82
C ILE A 45 -3.02 -16.90 -9.51
N TYR A 46 -2.33 -16.31 -8.53
CA TYR A 46 -2.18 -16.84 -7.18
C TYR A 46 -2.26 -15.70 -6.18
N ASP A 47 -2.95 -15.94 -5.08
CA ASP A 47 -3.10 -14.98 -3.99
C ASP A 47 -3.19 -15.76 -2.68
N ALA A 48 -2.30 -15.46 -1.75
CA ALA A 48 -2.27 -16.05 -0.43
C ALA A 48 -1.91 -15.00 0.62
N GLU A 49 -2.61 -15.08 1.74
CA GLU A 49 -2.39 -14.27 2.93
C GLU A 49 -2.07 -15.16 4.13
N ARG A 50 -1.15 -14.71 4.95
CA ARG A 50 -0.84 -15.33 6.23
C ARG A 50 -0.77 -14.27 7.32
N ASN A 51 -1.63 -14.38 8.31
CA ASN A 51 -1.60 -13.50 9.48
C ASN A 51 -0.36 -13.79 10.32
N ILE A 52 0.30 -12.72 10.73
CA ILE A 52 1.46 -12.73 11.64
C ILE A 52 1.32 -11.57 12.62
N GLU A 53 2.02 -11.64 13.75
CA GLU A 53 2.30 -10.48 14.61
C GLU A 53 3.82 -10.34 14.68
N THR A 54 4.35 -9.32 13.98
CA THR A 54 5.80 -9.16 13.84
C THR A 54 6.49 -8.82 15.14
N SER A 55 5.80 -8.15 16.08
CA SER A 55 6.37 -7.79 17.39
C SER A 55 6.71 -9.00 18.27
N GLU A 56 6.12 -10.16 17.96
CA GLU A 56 6.36 -11.43 18.67
C GLU A 56 7.42 -12.32 18.01
N LYS A 57 8.07 -11.84 16.91
CA LYS A 57 8.98 -12.64 16.10
C LYS A 57 10.36 -12.02 15.99
N THR A 58 11.32 -12.87 15.65
CA THR A 58 12.65 -12.43 15.21
C THR A 58 12.67 -12.18 13.70
N ALA A 59 13.69 -11.47 13.24
CA ALA A 59 13.94 -11.23 11.83
C ALA A 59 14.02 -12.53 11.03
N ASP A 60 14.77 -13.51 11.54
CA ASP A 60 14.91 -14.81 10.89
C ASP A 60 13.56 -15.54 10.77
N GLN A 61 12.74 -15.49 11.83
CA GLN A 61 11.40 -16.11 11.79
C GLN A 61 10.50 -15.46 10.74
N VAL A 62 10.56 -14.13 10.58
CA VAL A 62 9.79 -13.44 9.54
C VAL A 62 10.31 -13.80 8.15
N LEU A 63 11.64 -13.85 7.95
CA LEU A 63 12.25 -14.25 6.68
C LEU A 63 11.90 -15.69 6.30
N GLU A 64 11.91 -16.61 7.25
CA GLU A 64 11.51 -18.00 6.98
C GLU A 64 10.02 -18.10 6.60
N LEU A 65 9.15 -17.30 7.20
CA LEU A 65 7.76 -17.23 6.80
C LEU A 65 7.59 -16.63 5.39
N VAL A 66 8.34 -15.59 5.06
CA VAL A 66 8.38 -15.00 3.71
C VAL A 66 8.84 -16.05 2.69
N LYS A 67 9.94 -16.75 2.94
CA LYS A 67 10.44 -17.83 2.07
C LYS A 67 9.38 -18.90 1.89
N LYS A 68 8.73 -19.33 2.97
CA LYS A 68 7.67 -20.34 2.89
C LYS A 68 6.53 -19.89 1.99
N MET A 69 6.07 -18.65 2.10
CA MET A 69 5.01 -18.11 1.23
C MET A 69 5.44 -18.10 -0.25
N ILE A 70 6.70 -17.80 -0.53
CA ILE A 70 7.26 -17.85 -1.89
C ILE A 70 7.29 -19.31 -2.39
N TYR A 71 7.75 -20.27 -1.57
CA TYR A 71 7.73 -21.70 -1.91
C TYR A 71 6.32 -22.19 -2.22
N ASP A 72 5.32 -21.79 -1.44
CA ASP A 72 3.92 -22.15 -1.66
C ASP A 72 3.43 -21.59 -3.02
N GLY A 73 3.78 -20.35 -3.36
CA GLY A 73 3.50 -19.75 -4.67
C GLY A 73 4.20 -20.46 -5.83
N ILE A 74 5.46 -20.84 -5.67
CA ILE A 74 6.22 -21.63 -6.66
C ILE A 74 5.59 -23.02 -6.83
N ALA A 75 5.21 -23.67 -5.74
CA ALA A 75 4.55 -24.98 -5.76
C ALA A 75 3.20 -24.93 -6.49
N PHE A 76 2.42 -23.86 -6.29
CA PHE A 76 1.17 -23.63 -7.03
C PHE A 76 1.41 -23.52 -8.54
N LEU A 77 2.48 -22.87 -8.97
CA LEU A 77 2.84 -22.77 -10.39
C LEU A 77 3.25 -24.11 -11.01
N GLY A 78 3.75 -25.06 -10.21
CA GLY A 78 4.20 -26.39 -10.69
C GLY A 78 5.26 -26.28 -11.80
N GLU A 79 5.06 -26.95 -12.94
CA GLU A 79 5.98 -26.87 -14.08
C GLU A 79 6.16 -25.47 -14.66
N LYS A 80 5.18 -24.58 -14.47
CA LYS A 80 5.22 -23.17 -14.88
C LYS A 80 6.24 -22.37 -14.06
N SER A 81 6.64 -22.84 -12.89
CA SER A 81 7.65 -22.20 -12.03
C SER A 81 9.00 -22.03 -12.71
N LYS A 82 9.34 -22.87 -13.70
CA LYS A 82 10.52 -22.73 -14.54
C LYS A 82 10.58 -21.44 -15.36
N LYS A 83 9.44 -20.74 -15.47
CA LYS A 83 9.29 -19.45 -16.16
C LYS A 83 9.11 -18.28 -15.19
N VAL A 84 9.43 -18.44 -13.92
CA VAL A 84 9.46 -17.32 -12.97
C VAL A 84 10.59 -16.38 -13.36
N ILE A 85 10.24 -15.14 -13.69
CA ILE A 85 11.18 -14.11 -14.16
C ILE A 85 11.90 -13.47 -12.97
N GLY A 86 11.23 -13.33 -11.83
CA GLY A 86 11.82 -12.79 -10.64
C GLY A 86 10.84 -12.70 -9.48
N ILE A 87 11.37 -12.28 -8.33
CA ILE A 87 10.63 -12.07 -7.10
C ILE A 87 10.76 -10.62 -6.68
N GLY A 88 9.62 -9.94 -6.48
CA GLY A 88 9.56 -8.63 -5.84
C GLY A 88 9.19 -8.76 -4.37
N ILE A 89 9.80 -7.93 -3.51
CA ILE A 89 9.42 -7.88 -2.11
C ILE A 89 9.21 -6.43 -1.62
N GLY A 90 8.06 -6.19 -1.01
CA GLY A 90 7.73 -4.98 -0.28
C GLY A 90 7.97 -5.17 1.21
N ILE A 91 8.84 -4.39 1.81
CA ILE A 91 9.18 -4.49 3.24
C ILE A 91 8.77 -3.23 4.01
N PRO A 92 8.35 -3.36 5.27
CA PRO A 92 8.05 -2.21 6.10
C PRO A 92 9.33 -1.54 6.63
N GLY A 93 9.18 -0.31 7.12
CA GLY A 93 10.28 0.45 7.72
C GLY A 93 11.20 1.09 6.69
N TYR A 94 12.44 1.31 7.09
CA TYR A 94 13.45 1.96 6.25
C TYR A 94 14.24 0.92 5.43
N SER A 95 14.46 1.24 4.16
CA SER A 95 15.16 0.35 3.22
C SER A 95 16.06 1.10 2.26
N ASP A 96 17.14 0.48 1.84
CA ASP A 96 17.93 0.87 0.70
C ASP A 96 17.57 -0.06 -0.48
N ALA A 97 16.65 0.40 -1.32
CA ALA A 97 16.15 -0.39 -2.44
C ALA A 97 17.26 -0.72 -3.46
N ASN A 98 18.21 0.20 -3.68
CA ASN A 98 19.31 0.00 -4.64
C ASN A 98 20.24 -1.14 -4.19
N ARG A 99 20.53 -1.21 -2.89
CA ARG A 99 21.39 -2.25 -2.31
C ARG A 99 20.63 -3.50 -1.87
N GLY A 100 19.29 -3.46 -1.87
CA GLY A 100 18.47 -4.57 -1.42
C GLY A 100 18.56 -4.84 0.09
N ILE A 101 18.81 -3.79 0.89
CA ILE A 101 19.03 -3.89 2.34
C ILE A 101 17.87 -3.30 3.11
N ALA A 102 17.27 -4.08 4.01
CA ALA A 102 16.35 -3.61 5.03
C ALA A 102 17.14 -2.94 6.16
N ILE A 103 17.00 -1.61 6.34
CA ILE A 103 17.80 -0.84 7.29
C ILE A 103 17.25 -1.00 8.70
N SER A 104 15.97 -0.77 8.91
CA SER A 104 15.33 -0.94 10.22
C SER A 104 13.81 -0.95 10.13
N TYR A 105 13.18 -1.61 11.11
CA TYR A 105 11.74 -1.60 11.31
C TYR A 105 11.41 -1.61 12.80
N SER A 106 10.69 -0.61 13.30
CA SER A 106 10.47 -0.38 14.73
C SER A 106 9.67 -1.48 15.44
N HIS A 107 8.85 -2.23 14.69
CA HIS A 107 8.03 -3.32 15.22
C HIS A 107 8.73 -4.69 15.20
N LEU A 108 10.01 -4.74 14.81
CA LEU A 108 10.82 -5.95 14.75
C LEU A 108 12.25 -5.58 15.19
N LYS A 109 12.59 -5.84 16.46
CA LYS A 109 13.77 -5.25 17.13
C LYS A 109 15.11 -5.63 16.51
N ASP A 110 15.24 -6.83 15.96
CA ASP A 110 16.44 -7.36 15.33
C ASP A 110 16.45 -7.18 13.80
N TRP A 111 15.45 -6.48 13.23
CA TRP A 111 15.38 -6.13 11.82
C TRP A 111 16.29 -4.96 11.50
N LYS A 112 17.59 -5.25 11.35
CA LYS A 112 18.60 -4.22 11.17
C LYS A 112 19.66 -4.62 10.15
N ASN A 113 19.79 -3.83 9.07
CA ASN A 113 20.77 -4.02 7.99
C ASN A 113 20.74 -5.43 7.38
N ILE A 114 19.54 -5.97 7.12
CA ILE A 114 19.36 -7.32 6.58
C ILE A 114 19.43 -7.25 5.05
N PRO A 115 20.34 -8.01 4.39
CA PRO A 115 20.46 -8.04 2.94
C PRO A 115 19.38 -8.96 2.33
N VAL A 116 18.12 -8.51 2.39
CA VAL A 116 16.92 -9.29 2.02
C VAL A 116 17.02 -9.78 0.57
N LYS A 117 17.45 -8.89 -0.34
CA LYS A 117 17.62 -9.24 -1.76
C LYS A 117 18.57 -10.42 -1.93
N ASP A 118 19.78 -10.34 -1.36
CA ASP A 118 20.80 -11.37 -1.51
C ASP A 118 20.36 -12.70 -0.88
N ILE A 119 19.65 -12.63 0.26
CA ILE A 119 19.09 -13.83 0.91
C ILE A 119 18.10 -14.55 -0.01
N LEU A 120 17.18 -13.79 -0.66
CA LEU A 120 16.19 -14.38 -1.54
C LEU A 120 16.79 -14.84 -2.87
N GLU A 121 17.73 -14.10 -3.47
CA GLU A 121 18.41 -14.49 -4.69
C GLU A 121 19.23 -15.79 -4.49
N LYS A 122 19.89 -15.92 -3.35
CA LYS A 122 20.61 -17.14 -2.99
C LYS A 122 19.71 -18.34 -2.79
N GLU A 123 18.51 -18.13 -2.20
CA GLU A 123 17.56 -19.19 -1.90
C GLU A 123 16.83 -19.69 -3.15
N PHE A 124 16.35 -18.75 -3.99
CA PHE A 124 15.44 -19.08 -5.09
C PHE A 124 16.12 -19.11 -6.46
N HIS A 125 17.37 -18.67 -6.57
CA HIS A 125 18.14 -18.63 -7.82
C HIS A 125 17.45 -17.84 -8.95
N VAL A 126 16.70 -16.81 -8.59
CA VAL A 126 16.05 -15.86 -9.51
C VAL A 126 16.35 -14.42 -9.08
N THR A 127 16.30 -13.48 -10.00
CA THR A 127 16.51 -12.06 -9.70
C THR A 127 15.44 -11.55 -8.72
N CYS A 128 15.90 -10.85 -7.67
CA CYS A 128 15.00 -10.27 -6.67
C CYS A 128 15.09 -8.75 -6.68
N TYR A 129 13.94 -8.12 -6.49
CA TYR A 129 13.80 -6.67 -6.34
C TYR A 129 13.15 -6.37 -5.00
N MET A 130 13.61 -5.31 -4.35
CA MET A 130 13.10 -4.92 -3.04
C MET A 130 12.85 -3.41 -2.99
N ASP A 131 11.75 -3.02 -2.37
CA ASP A 131 11.50 -1.62 -1.98
C ASP A 131 10.63 -1.57 -0.69
N ASN A 132 10.41 -0.36 -0.19
CA ASN A 132 9.46 -0.16 0.90
C ASN A 132 8.05 -0.60 0.46
N ASN A 133 7.30 -1.19 1.40
CA ASN A 133 5.98 -1.76 1.13
C ASN A 133 4.93 -0.76 0.62
N VAL A 134 5.07 0.53 0.90
CA VAL A 134 4.19 1.55 0.31
C VAL A 134 4.69 1.97 -1.08
N ASN A 135 6.01 2.02 -1.29
CA ASN A 135 6.58 2.33 -2.60
C ASN A 135 6.20 1.28 -3.65
N VAL A 136 6.23 -0.02 -3.28
CA VAL A 136 5.86 -1.08 -4.24
C VAL A 136 4.42 -0.96 -4.72
N MET A 137 3.48 -0.46 -3.90
CA MET A 137 2.07 -0.29 -4.28
C MET A 137 1.89 0.56 -5.53
N ILE A 138 2.78 1.53 -5.75
CA ILE A 138 2.73 2.41 -6.93
C ILE A 138 2.94 1.64 -8.24
N PHE A 139 3.77 0.60 -8.21
CA PHE A 139 3.99 -0.23 -9.41
C PHE A 139 2.72 -0.96 -9.84
N ALA A 140 1.85 -1.35 -8.89
CA ALA A 140 0.55 -1.92 -9.26
C ALA A 140 -0.30 -0.91 -10.01
N TYR A 141 -0.42 0.32 -9.54
CA TYR A 141 -1.13 1.37 -10.27
C TYR A 141 -0.49 1.65 -11.63
N LYS A 142 0.82 1.85 -11.66
CA LYS A 142 1.53 2.16 -12.90
C LYS A 142 1.32 1.08 -13.97
N TRP A 143 1.41 -0.18 -13.63
CA TRP A 143 1.40 -1.28 -14.60
C TRP A 143 0.02 -1.92 -14.77
N LEU A 144 -0.71 -2.16 -13.68
CA LEU A 144 -1.95 -2.94 -13.75
C LEU A 144 -3.18 -2.05 -14.04
N VAL A 145 -3.11 -0.76 -13.70
CA VAL A 145 -4.20 0.20 -13.99
C VAL A 145 -3.89 1.03 -15.24
N TYR A 146 -2.68 1.59 -15.32
CA TYR A 146 -2.32 2.58 -16.33
C TYR A 146 -1.46 2.04 -17.48
N GLY A 147 -1.13 0.75 -17.50
CA GLY A 147 -0.37 0.14 -18.59
C GLY A 147 1.03 0.75 -18.79
N GLY A 148 1.68 1.16 -17.71
CA GLY A 148 3.04 1.71 -17.71
C GLY A 148 3.13 3.24 -17.68
N LYS A 149 2.02 3.97 -17.87
CA LYS A 149 1.98 5.44 -17.83
C LYS A 149 1.00 5.92 -16.78
N CYS A 150 1.49 6.19 -15.58
CA CYS A 150 0.67 6.69 -14.48
C CYS A 150 0.39 8.19 -14.61
N GLU A 151 -0.85 8.60 -14.36
CA GLU A 151 -1.20 10.01 -14.21
C GLU A 151 -0.55 10.62 -12.97
N ASP A 152 -0.33 11.94 -12.98
CA ASP A 152 0.10 12.67 -11.79
C ASP A 152 -0.96 12.56 -10.70
N MET A 153 -0.59 11.97 -9.57
CA MET A 153 -1.49 11.74 -8.45
C MET A 153 -0.76 11.69 -7.11
N LEU A 154 -1.51 11.76 -6.04
CA LEU A 154 -1.01 11.44 -4.70
C LEU A 154 -1.57 10.07 -4.28
N PHE A 155 -0.69 9.15 -3.97
CA PHE A 155 -1.05 7.90 -3.31
C PHE A 155 -0.83 8.06 -1.80
N VAL A 156 -1.90 7.93 -1.03
CA VAL A 156 -1.89 8.12 0.43
C VAL A 156 -2.26 6.81 1.10
N SER A 157 -1.30 6.21 1.77
CA SER A 157 -1.50 5.00 2.57
C SER A 157 -1.71 5.37 4.03
N ILE A 158 -2.81 4.94 4.64
CA ILE A 158 -3.11 5.08 6.06
C ILE A 158 -3.30 3.68 6.62
N ARG A 159 -2.30 3.20 7.34
CA ARG A 159 -2.28 1.88 8.00
C ARG A 159 -1.71 2.05 9.42
N THR A 160 -0.77 1.22 9.85
CA THR A 160 -0.01 1.42 11.11
C THR A 160 0.75 2.75 11.14
N GLY A 161 0.94 3.37 9.97
CA GLY A 161 1.45 4.72 9.77
C GLY A 161 0.83 5.33 8.53
N ALA A 162 0.89 6.68 8.41
CA ALA A 162 0.43 7.42 7.26
C ALA A 162 1.62 7.84 6.38
N ARG A 163 1.52 7.56 5.08
CA ARG A 163 2.54 7.91 4.10
C ARG A 163 1.89 8.45 2.82
N VAL A 164 2.53 9.43 2.18
CA VAL A 164 2.14 9.91 0.86
C VAL A 164 3.25 9.66 -0.15
N ILE A 165 2.90 9.20 -1.33
CA ILE A 165 3.82 9.12 -2.47
C ILE A 165 3.24 9.98 -3.58
N PRO A 166 3.81 11.16 -3.83
CA PRO A 166 3.48 11.93 -5.02
C PRO A 166 4.05 11.22 -6.26
N ILE A 167 3.22 11.09 -7.29
CA ILE A 167 3.63 10.64 -8.61
C ILE A 167 3.55 11.86 -9.52
N ILE A 168 4.69 12.26 -10.06
CA ILE A 168 4.84 13.44 -10.91
C ILE A 168 5.62 13.03 -12.16
N ASN A 169 5.10 13.35 -13.33
CA ASN A 169 5.69 12.96 -14.61
C ASN A 169 5.96 11.45 -14.70
N ASN A 170 4.97 10.64 -14.29
CA ASN A 170 5.05 9.17 -14.28
C ASN A 170 6.14 8.58 -13.34
N GLN A 171 6.69 9.36 -12.41
CA GLN A 171 7.72 8.92 -11.49
C GLN A 171 7.32 9.19 -10.03
N PRO A 172 7.52 8.24 -9.12
CA PRO A 172 7.31 8.47 -7.71
C PRO A 172 8.41 9.40 -7.15
N VAL A 173 8.01 10.39 -6.35
CA VAL A 173 8.95 11.27 -5.65
C VAL A 173 9.55 10.53 -4.46
N ARG A 174 10.82 10.15 -4.55
CA ARG A 174 11.51 9.34 -3.53
C ARG A 174 12.32 10.15 -2.53
N GLY A 175 12.62 11.43 -2.85
CA GLY A 175 13.59 12.24 -2.10
C GLY A 175 15.02 11.68 -2.21
N THR A 176 16.00 12.44 -1.72
CA THR A 176 17.41 12.10 -1.86
C THR A 176 17.81 10.79 -1.20
N CYS A 177 17.20 10.48 -0.05
CA CYS A 177 17.51 9.27 0.74
C CYS A 177 16.46 8.17 0.61
N GLY A 178 15.47 8.31 -0.28
CA GLY A 178 14.38 7.34 -0.42
C GLY A 178 13.30 7.40 0.69
N TYR A 179 13.39 8.38 1.61
CA TYR A 179 12.49 8.51 2.76
C TYR A 179 11.47 9.62 2.62
N SER A 180 11.12 10.03 1.41
CA SER A 180 10.06 11.02 1.21
C SER A 180 8.70 10.48 1.62
N GLY A 181 7.79 11.40 1.91
CA GLY A 181 6.39 11.06 2.12
C GLY A 181 6.02 10.57 3.51
N GLU A 182 6.85 10.78 4.52
CA GLU A 182 6.59 10.46 5.94
C GLU A 182 5.48 11.36 6.52
N LEU A 183 4.30 11.33 5.87
CA LEU A 183 3.14 12.17 6.16
C LEU A 183 2.67 12.03 7.60
N GLY A 184 2.75 10.82 8.14
CA GLY A 184 2.35 10.51 9.50
C GLY A 184 3.14 11.27 10.56
N HIS A 185 4.32 11.81 10.24
CA HIS A 185 5.15 12.56 11.18
C HIS A 185 5.04 14.09 11.02
N VAL A 186 4.16 14.57 10.14
CA VAL A 186 3.80 15.98 10.07
C VAL A 186 2.94 16.33 11.28
N LYS A 187 3.20 17.48 11.90
CA LYS A 187 2.38 18.01 12.98
C LYS A 187 1.05 18.51 12.42
N VAL A 188 -0.03 18.11 13.08
CA VAL A 188 -1.39 18.55 12.72
C VAL A 188 -1.98 19.45 13.81
N SER A 189 -2.78 20.41 13.42
CA SER A 189 -3.51 21.28 14.35
C SER A 189 -4.47 20.44 15.20
N GLY A 190 -4.51 20.69 16.50
CA GLY A 190 -5.33 19.91 17.43
C GLY A 190 -4.76 18.54 17.81
N GLY A 191 -3.65 18.09 17.19
CA GLY A 191 -2.97 16.87 17.58
C GLY A 191 -2.30 17.01 18.94
N SER A 192 -2.67 16.13 19.89
CA SER A 192 -2.23 16.21 21.29
C SER A 192 -1.61 14.92 21.82
N ARG A 193 -1.62 13.84 21.05
CA ARG A 193 -1.10 12.53 21.48
C ARG A 193 0.39 12.37 21.16
N ILE A 194 1.07 11.59 21.99
CA ILE A 194 2.46 11.19 21.75
C ILE A 194 2.50 10.19 20.59
N CYS A 195 3.33 10.48 19.61
CA CYS A 195 3.64 9.57 18.51
C CYS A 195 4.74 8.57 18.92
N SER A 196 4.77 7.39 18.30
CA SER A 196 5.85 6.40 18.47
C SER A 196 7.26 6.96 18.17
N CYS A 197 7.36 8.05 17.41
CA CYS A 197 8.63 8.76 17.18
C CYS A 197 9.06 9.68 18.34
N GLY A 198 8.33 9.72 19.44
CA GLY A 198 8.61 10.52 20.64
C GLY A 198 8.11 11.97 20.59
N ARG A 199 7.54 12.42 19.48
CA ARG A 199 7.01 13.78 19.31
C ARG A 199 5.51 13.85 19.55
N TYR A 200 5.00 15.02 19.94
CA TYR A 200 3.57 15.28 20.10
C TYR A 200 2.95 15.81 18.80
N GLY A 201 1.68 15.46 18.57
CA GLY A 201 0.84 16.04 17.53
C GLY A 201 1.18 15.59 16.12
N CYS A 202 1.84 14.46 15.95
CA CYS A 202 2.02 13.84 14.65
C CYS A 202 0.69 13.31 14.12
N LEU A 203 0.46 13.40 12.82
CA LEU A 203 -0.73 12.84 12.16
C LEU A 203 -0.95 11.35 12.50
N ASN A 204 0.12 10.55 12.55
CA ASN A 204 0.06 9.13 12.93
C ASN A 204 -0.63 8.89 14.26
N SER A 205 -0.42 9.74 15.26
CA SER A 205 -1.04 9.60 16.57
C SER A 205 -2.53 9.93 16.59
N GLU A 206 -3.05 10.43 15.47
CA GLU A 206 -4.45 10.82 15.33
C GLU A 206 -5.26 9.89 14.41
N ILE A 207 -4.67 9.39 13.29
CA ILE A 207 -5.40 8.69 12.25
C ILE A 207 -4.90 7.28 11.92
N SER A 208 -3.72 6.85 12.41
CA SER A 208 -3.26 5.49 12.13
C SER A 208 -4.17 4.43 12.76
N ASP A 209 -4.17 3.22 12.21
CA ASP A 209 -4.95 2.09 12.72
C ASP A 209 -4.72 1.89 14.22
N VAL A 210 -3.45 1.91 14.63
CA VAL A 210 -3.07 1.80 16.05
C VAL A 210 -3.63 2.96 16.88
N ALA A 211 -3.61 4.18 16.35
CA ALA A 211 -4.12 5.35 17.06
C ALA A 211 -5.64 5.28 17.24
N ILE A 212 -6.38 4.86 16.21
CA ILE A 212 -7.83 4.69 16.26
C ILE A 212 -8.21 3.60 17.25
N VAL A 213 -7.58 2.42 17.18
CA VAL A 213 -7.82 1.31 18.12
C VAL A 213 -7.54 1.74 19.54
N ASN A 214 -6.42 2.43 19.82
CA ASN A 214 -6.12 2.94 21.14
C ASN A 214 -7.14 3.97 21.64
N LYS A 215 -7.64 4.87 20.77
CA LYS A 215 -8.71 5.82 21.11
C LYS A 215 -10.00 5.11 21.53
N ILE A 216 -10.33 3.99 20.86
CA ILE A 216 -11.50 3.17 21.18
C ILE A 216 -11.28 2.48 22.53
N ILE A 217 -10.13 1.84 22.77
CA ILE A 217 -9.81 1.18 24.03
C ILE A 217 -9.85 2.17 25.19
N ASP A 218 -9.26 3.37 25.02
CA ASP A 218 -9.32 4.42 26.04
C ASP A 218 -10.76 4.89 26.28
N GLY A 219 -11.57 4.98 25.22
CA GLY A 219 -12.99 5.33 25.31
C GLY A 219 -13.82 4.27 26.05
N ILE A 220 -13.56 2.99 25.82
CA ILE A 220 -14.22 1.87 26.51
C ILE A 220 -13.97 1.95 28.02
N LYS A 221 -12.76 2.27 28.45
CA LYS A 221 -12.40 2.42 29.88
C LYS A 221 -13.21 3.50 30.59
N VAL A 222 -13.75 4.48 29.84
CA VAL A 222 -14.59 5.57 30.39
C VAL A 222 -16.07 5.44 29.96
N GLY A 223 -16.50 4.23 29.56
CA GLY A 223 -17.89 3.90 29.29
C GLY A 223 -18.43 4.30 27.93
N ARG A 224 -17.54 4.63 26.96
CA ARG A 224 -17.87 4.88 25.56
C ARG A 224 -17.67 3.61 24.72
N PHE A 225 -18.08 3.61 23.45
CA PHE A 225 -17.95 2.47 22.51
C PHE A 225 -18.49 1.15 23.10
N ARG A 226 -19.64 1.22 23.77
CA ARG A 226 -20.23 0.06 24.48
C ARG A 226 -20.47 -1.12 23.57
N GLU A 227 -20.93 -0.88 22.36
CA GLU A 227 -21.24 -1.89 21.36
C GLU A 227 -19.97 -2.66 20.95
N ILE A 228 -18.84 -1.97 20.80
CA ILE A 228 -17.56 -2.61 20.54
C ILE A 228 -17.12 -3.42 21.76
N ALA A 229 -17.25 -2.85 22.97
CA ALA A 229 -16.89 -3.55 24.22
C ALA A 229 -17.70 -4.85 24.40
N GLU A 230 -19.00 -4.83 24.11
CA GLU A 230 -19.86 -5.99 24.17
C GLU A 230 -19.49 -7.03 23.08
N ALA A 231 -19.23 -6.59 21.85
CA ALA A 231 -18.85 -7.48 20.74
C ALA A 231 -17.52 -8.22 21.02
N VAL A 232 -16.56 -7.58 21.68
CA VAL A 232 -15.30 -8.23 22.09
C VAL A 232 -15.36 -8.88 23.49
N GLN A 233 -16.55 -8.90 24.11
CA GLN A 233 -16.77 -9.50 25.45
C GLN A 233 -15.82 -8.92 26.54
N GLY A 234 -15.48 -7.63 26.42
CA GLY A 234 -14.55 -6.95 27.31
C GLY A 234 -13.07 -7.27 27.12
N ASP A 235 -12.72 -8.08 26.14
CA ASP A 235 -11.33 -8.42 25.81
C ASP A 235 -10.74 -7.34 24.88
N MET A 236 -9.96 -6.43 25.47
CA MET A 236 -9.40 -5.27 24.74
C MET A 236 -8.42 -5.67 23.63
N ASP A 237 -7.78 -6.83 23.73
CA ASP A 237 -6.85 -7.32 22.70
C ASP A 237 -7.58 -7.74 21.40
N LYS A 238 -8.88 -7.93 21.46
CA LYS A 238 -9.75 -8.21 20.31
C LYS A 238 -10.30 -6.97 19.61
N VAL A 239 -10.05 -5.78 20.15
CA VAL A 239 -10.46 -4.53 19.48
C VAL A 239 -9.57 -4.28 18.28
N THR A 240 -10.16 -4.20 17.09
CA THR A 240 -9.46 -4.06 15.81
C THR A 240 -10.04 -2.90 14.99
N MET A 241 -9.37 -2.53 13.90
CA MET A 241 -9.95 -1.59 12.92
C MET A 241 -11.27 -2.11 12.34
N MET A 242 -11.41 -3.42 12.15
CA MET A 242 -12.67 -4.01 11.67
C MET A 242 -13.81 -3.80 12.69
N SER A 243 -13.53 -3.88 13.99
CA SER A 243 -14.50 -3.55 15.03
C SER A 243 -14.99 -2.10 14.89
N PHE A 244 -14.08 -1.16 14.61
CA PHE A 244 -14.43 0.23 14.34
C PHE A 244 -15.24 0.41 13.06
N ILE A 245 -14.79 -0.18 11.95
CA ILE A 245 -15.46 -0.09 10.65
C ILE A 245 -16.89 -0.62 10.72
N ASN A 246 -17.09 -1.77 11.37
CA ASN A 246 -18.43 -2.34 11.55
C ASN A 246 -19.31 -1.43 12.40
N SER A 247 -18.81 -0.92 13.53
CA SER A 247 -19.52 -0.01 14.40
C SER A 247 -19.91 1.31 13.71
N VAL A 248 -19.06 1.82 12.81
CA VAL A 248 -19.38 2.97 11.95
C VAL A 248 -20.50 2.64 10.96
N ARG A 249 -20.44 1.48 10.30
CA ARG A 249 -21.47 1.02 9.34
C ARG A 249 -22.81 0.80 9.99
N GLU A 250 -22.83 0.38 11.25
CA GLU A 250 -24.02 0.20 12.07
C GLU A 250 -24.57 1.54 12.62
N GLY A 251 -23.82 2.64 12.49
CA GLY A 251 -24.26 3.98 12.85
C GLY A 251 -24.09 4.33 14.32
N HIS A 252 -23.23 3.64 15.07
CA HIS A 252 -23.03 3.90 16.49
C HIS A 252 -22.38 5.27 16.74
N ALA A 253 -22.98 6.05 17.64
CA ALA A 253 -22.71 7.48 17.83
C ALA A 253 -21.24 7.78 18.20
N ASP A 254 -20.63 7.00 19.11
CA ASP A 254 -19.24 7.21 19.52
C ASP A 254 -18.27 6.95 18.35
N SER A 255 -18.55 5.94 17.52
CA SER A 255 -17.74 5.61 16.34
C SER A 255 -17.89 6.64 15.23
N LEU A 256 -19.11 7.14 14.98
CA LEU A 256 -19.35 8.23 14.04
C LEU A 256 -18.63 9.52 14.47
N LYS A 257 -18.67 9.85 15.78
CA LYS A 257 -17.96 11.01 16.31
C LYS A 257 -16.45 10.89 16.17
N LEU A 258 -15.89 9.70 16.42
CA LEU A 258 -14.46 9.44 16.21
C LEU A 258 -14.10 9.54 14.72
N LEU A 259 -14.92 8.95 13.84
CA LEU A 259 -14.73 9.04 12.39
C LEU A 259 -14.73 10.49 11.91
N ASP A 260 -15.63 11.34 12.44
CA ASP A 260 -15.69 12.74 12.06
C ASP A 260 -14.41 13.52 12.43
N GLN A 261 -13.83 13.24 13.61
CA GLN A 261 -12.52 13.78 13.98
C GLN A 261 -11.40 13.29 13.03
N VAL A 262 -11.40 12.01 12.69
CA VAL A 262 -10.42 11.43 11.77
C VAL A 262 -10.55 12.03 10.36
N LYS A 263 -11.78 12.23 9.86
CA LYS A 263 -12.06 12.95 8.60
C LYS A 263 -11.46 14.35 8.61
N GLY A 264 -11.57 15.09 9.73
CA GLY A 264 -10.97 16.42 9.87
C GLY A 264 -9.45 16.38 9.66
N PHE A 265 -8.73 15.54 10.39
CA PHE A 265 -7.27 15.42 10.24
C PHE A 265 -6.84 15.00 8.83
N ILE A 266 -7.57 14.06 8.22
CA ILE A 266 -7.30 13.64 6.84
C ILE A 266 -7.52 14.81 5.88
N ALA A 267 -8.65 15.50 5.98
CA ALA A 267 -9.00 16.60 5.09
C ALA A 267 -8.03 17.78 5.18
N ASP A 268 -7.65 18.20 6.40
CA ASP A 268 -6.67 19.27 6.61
C ASP A 268 -5.32 18.91 5.95
N THR A 269 -4.89 17.67 6.15
CA THR A 269 -3.63 17.17 5.58
C THR A 269 -3.70 17.08 4.06
N LEU A 270 -4.78 16.55 3.51
CA LEU A 270 -4.97 16.48 2.06
C LEU A 270 -5.09 17.86 1.43
N SER A 271 -5.76 18.83 2.09
CA SER A 271 -5.85 20.20 1.61
C SER A 271 -4.48 20.86 1.49
N MET A 272 -3.61 20.65 2.48
CA MET A 272 -2.23 21.10 2.41
C MET A 272 -1.49 20.47 1.21
N LEU A 273 -1.62 19.16 1.02
CA LEU A 273 -0.97 18.46 -0.09
C LEU A 273 -1.53 18.91 -1.46
N VAL A 274 -2.84 19.16 -1.55
CA VAL A 274 -3.46 19.69 -2.78
C VAL A 274 -2.90 21.08 -3.12
N ASN A 275 -2.78 21.96 -2.13
CA ASN A 275 -2.22 23.31 -2.35
C ASN A 275 -0.72 23.29 -2.70
N ILE A 276 0.03 22.24 -2.32
CA ILE A 276 1.46 22.09 -2.64
C ILE A 276 1.68 21.45 -4.01
N PHE A 277 0.93 20.37 -4.33
CA PHE A 277 1.20 19.53 -5.50
C PHE A 277 0.20 19.74 -6.64
N ALA A 278 -0.96 20.36 -6.38
CA ALA A 278 -2.05 20.52 -7.33
C ALA A 278 -2.41 19.22 -8.12
N PRO A 279 -2.61 18.08 -7.43
CA PRO A 279 -2.83 16.80 -8.08
C PRO A 279 -4.21 16.76 -8.73
N ARG A 280 -4.38 15.98 -9.79
CA ARG A 280 -5.71 15.67 -10.34
C ARG A 280 -6.42 14.54 -9.60
N LYS A 281 -5.65 13.69 -8.91
CA LYS A 281 -6.16 12.49 -8.25
C LYS A 281 -5.46 12.27 -6.92
N ILE A 282 -6.24 11.87 -5.91
CA ILE A 282 -5.75 11.33 -4.64
C ILE A 282 -6.37 9.96 -4.44
N VAL A 283 -5.52 8.96 -4.23
CA VAL A 283 -5.95 7.59 -3.92
C VAL A 283 -5.63 7.29 -2.47
N LEU A 284 -6.65 6.99 -1.68
CA LEU A 284 -6.51 6.55 -0.29
C LEU A 284 -6.47 5.03 -0.22
N PHE A 285 -5.52 4.50 0.54
CA PHE A 285 -5.35 3.07 0.80
C PHE A 285 -5.20 2.80 2.30
N GLY A 286 -5.75 1.69 2.75
CA GLY A 286 -5.75 1.22 4.13
C GLY A 286 -7.13 0.78 4.58
N GLU A 287 -7.23 0.15 5.76
CA GLU A 287 -8.49 -0.39 6.26
C GLU A 287 -9.58 0.68 6.39
N LEU A 288 -9.19 1.89 6.80
CA LEU A 288 -10.14 3.02 6.90
C LEU A 288 -10.79 3.37 5.55
N ALA A 289 -10.08 3.20 4.44
CA ALA A 289 -10.60 3.46 3.10
C ALA A 289 -11.70 2.46 2.68
N GLU A 290 -11.82 1.31 3.36
CA GLU A 290 -12.91 0.34 3.16
C GLU A 290 -14.31 0.90 3.55
N LEU A 291 -14.34 2.02 4.28
CA LEU A 291 -15.59 2.75 4.54
C LEU A 291 -16.16 3.44 3.28
N GLY A 292 -15.38 3.55 2.20
CA GLY A 292 -15.82 4.13 0.94
C GLY A 292 -16.37 5.56 1.13
N ASP A 293 -17.56 5.83 0.58
CA ASP A 293 -18.16 7.17 0.63
C ASP A 293 -18.53 7.62 2.04
N ILE A 294 -18.73 6.71 3.01
CA ILE A 294 -18.92 7.08 4.42
C ILE A 294 -17.72 7.90 4.95
N LEU A 295 -16.51 7.56 4.54
CA LEU A 295 -15.30 8.32 4.82
C LEU A 295 -15.14 9.49 3.85
N LEU A 296 -15.23 9.19 2.55
CA LEU A 296 -14.75 10.06 1.49
C LEU A 296 -15.60 11.32 1.29
N ASP A 297 -16.93 11.26 1.48
CA ASP A 297 -17.79 12.42 1.24
C ASP A 297 -17.46 13.56 2.19
N GLY A 298 -17.34 13.30 3.48
CA GLY A 298 -16.95 14.33 4.43
C GLY A 298 -15.50 14.81 4.26
N VAL A 299 -14.60 13.97 3.72
CA VAL A 299 -13.24 14.40 3.38
C VAL A 299 -13.25 15.29 2.14
N ARG A 300 -13.98 14.90 1.07
CA ARG A 300 -14.12 15.69 -0.17
C ARG A 300 -14.69 17.08 0.10
N GLU A 301 -15.77 17.15 0.89
CA GLU A 301 -16.42 18.41 1.29
C GLU A 301 -15.41 19.34 1.96
N ARG A 302 -14.76 18.89 3.05
CA ARG A 302 -13.80 19.69 3.80
C ARG A 302 -12.56 20.08 2.99
N VAL A 303 -12.06 19.17 2.12
CA VAL A 303 -10.96 19.52 1.21
C VAL A 303 -11.38 20.62 0.25
N SER A 304 -12.59 20.55 -0.32
CA SER A 304 -13.08 21.57 -1.26
C SER A 304 -13.20 22.97 -0.64
N GLU A 305 -13.46 23.05 0.67
CA GLU A 305 -13.54 24.30 1.43
C GLU A 305 -12.16 24.90 1.77
N ASN A 306 -11.13 24.06 1.87
CA ASN A 306 -9.81 24.43 2.39
C ASN A 306 -8.73 24.59 1.32
N ILE A 307 -9.04 24.36 0.05
CA ILE A 307 -8.09 24.52 -1.07
C ILE A 307 -8.41 25.78 -1.89
N ILE A 308 -7.41 26.27 -2.62
CA ILE A 308 -7.66 27.35 -3.59
C ILE A 308 -8.57 26.83 -4.72
N LYS A 309 -9.47 27.69 -5.18
CA LYS A 309 -10.55 27.32 -6.10
C LYS A 309 -10.04 26.70 -7.41
N GLU A 310 -8.91 27.15 -7.89
CA GLU A 310 -8.25 26.65 -9.10
C GLU A 310 -7.85 25.19 -8.98
N ASN A 311 -7.46 24.72 -7.78
CA ASN A 311 -7.07 23.34 -7.51
C ASN A 311 -8.28 22.40 -7.33
N SER A 312 -9.50 22.93 -7.16
CA SER A 312 -10.70 22.10 -7.03
C SER A 312 -11.17 21.51 -8.36
N ASN A 313 -10.81 22.15 -9.48
CA ASN A 313 -11.27 21.75 -10.80
C ASN A 313 -10.73 20.38 -11.22
N GLY A 314 -11.61 19.37 -11.25
CA GLY A 314 -11.27 18.02 -11.69
C GLY A 314 -10.51 17.18 -10.65
N LEU A 315 -10.30 17.68 -9.42
CA LEU A 315 -9.73 16.90 -8.34
C LEU A 315 -10.64 15.72 -7.99
N LYS A 316 -10.07 14.52 -8.00
CA LYS A 316 -10.75 13.29 -7.59
C LYS A 316 -10.09 12.72 -6.33
N ILE A 317 -10.86 12.50 -5.28
CA ILE A 317 -10.42 11.80 -4.07
C ILE A 317 -11.20 10.49 -3.99
N MET A 318 -10.49 9.36 -4.00
CA MET A 318 -11.09 8.04 -4.08
C MET A 318 -10.36 7.01 -3.21
N ALA A 319 -11.05 5.96 -2.83
CA ALA A 319 -10.41 4.79 -2.24
C ALA A 319 -9.68 3.99 -3.32
N SER A 320 -8.65 3.24 -2.90
CA SER A 320 -7.99 2.27 -3.76
C SER A 320 -8.98 1.21 -4.21
N GLU A 321 -8.93 0.85 -5.49
CA GLU A 321 -9.68 -0.28 -6.06
C GLU A 321 -9.07 -1.64 -5.72
N PHE A 322 -7.82 -1.66 -5.24
CA PHE A 322 -7.13 -2.86 -4.80
C PHE A 322 -7.40 -3.16 -3.34
N GLY A 323 -7.49 -4.45 -3.03
CA GLY A 323 -7.60 -4.96 -1.67
C GLY A 323 -6.27 -5.00 -0.90
N ARG A 324 -6.24 -5.80 0.16
CA ARG A 324 -5.10 -5.93 1.09
C ARG A 324 -3.81 -6.45 0.44
N ASN A 325 -3.91 -7.16 -0.68
CA ASN A 325 -2.80 -7.70 -1.45
C ASN A 325 -2.10 -6.67 -2.36
N LEU A 326 -2.50 -5.38 -2.35
CA LEU A 326 -1.92 -4.33 -3.20
C LEU A 326 -0.40 -4.26 -3.11
N GLY A 327 0.16 -4.40 -1.90
CA GLY A 327 1.61 -4.40 -1.70
C GLY A 327 2.31 -5.55 -2.43
N ALA A 328 1.77 -6.76 -2.33
CA ALA A 328 2.31 -7.93 -3.04
C ALA A 328 2.13 -7.82 -4.56
N MET A 329 0.96 -7.34 -5.02
CA MET A 329 0.73 -7.07 -6.45
C MET A 329 1.70 -6.02 -6.99
N GLY A 330 1.96 -4.97 -6.22
CA GLY A 330 2.93 -3.94 -6.56
C GLY A 330 4.37 -4.47 -6.59
N ALA A 331 4.72 -5.34 -5.67
CA ALA A 331 6.02 -6.00 -5.66
C ALA A 331 6.21 -6.89 -6.91
N ALA A 332 5.20 -7.66 -7.33
CA ALA A 332 5.23 -8.41 -8.59
C ALA A 332 5.30 -7.47 -9.82
N ALA A 333 4.54 -6.38 -9.81
CA ALA A 333 4.57 -5.38 -10.88
C ALA A 333 5.92 -4.63 -10.98
N MET A 334 6.65 -4.48 -9.86
CA MET A 334 8.02 -3.97 -9.86
C MET A 334 8.97 -4.90 -10.63
N VAL A 335 8.83 -6.21 -10.48
CA VAL A 335 9.59 -7.19 -11.30
C VAL A 335 9.23 -7.04 -12.78
N MET A 336 7.95 -6.90 -13.08
CA MET A 336 7.44 -6.69 -14.44
C MET A 336 8.04 -5.43 -15.07
N GLN A 337 8.09 -4.30 -14.36
CA GLN A 337 8.72 -3.07 -14.85
C GLN A 337 10.18 -3.31 -15.22
N ASN A 338 10.97 -3.88 -14.32
CA ASN A 338 12.40 -4.11 -14.55
C ASN A 338 12.64 -5.08 -15.72
N ALA A 339 11.78 -6.09 -15.89
CA ALA A 339 11.89 -7.01 -17.02
C ALA A 339 11.62 -6.32 -18.36
N PHE A 340 10.68 -5.37 -18.42
CA PHE A 340 10.37 -4.66 -19.66
C PHE A 340 11.33 -3.51 -19.96
N GLU A 341 11.79 -2.75 -18.95
CA GLU A 341 12.81 -1.70 -19.14
C GLU A 341 14.12 -2.29 -19.67
N PHE A 342 14.53 -3.48 -19.21
CA PHE A 342 15.68 -4.19 -19.75
C PHE A 342 15.54 -4.57 -21.23
N LEU A 343 14.32 -4.76 -21.72
CA LEU A 343 14.06 -5.03 -23.14
C LEU A 343 14.11 -3.75 -23.98
N GLU A 344 13.67 -2.61 -23.44
CA GLU A 344 13.71 -1.30 -24.15
C GLU A 344 15.16 -0.82 -24.36
N GLU A 345 16.07 -1.07 -23.42
CA GLU A 345 17.50 -0.71 -23.55
C GLU A 345 18.25 -1.56 -24.60
N LYS A 346 17.66 -2.66 -25.07
CA LYS A 346 18.27 -3.58 -26.05
C LYS A 346 17.73 -3.44 -27.47
N ILE A 347 16.73 -2.60 -27.69
CA ILE A 347 16.14 -2.30 -28.99
C ILE A 347 16.63 -0.96 -29.49
#